data_8d0869b7f542c2dbf453cd6abde3a0b2
#
_entry.id   8d0869b7f542c2dbf453cd6abde3a0b2
#
_cell.length_a   1.000
_cell.length_b   1.000
_cell.length_c   1.000
_cell.angle_alpha   90.00
_cell.angle_beta   90.00
_cell.angle_gamma   90.00
#
_symmetry.space_group_name_H-M   'P 1'
#
loop_
_entity.id
_entity.type
_entity.pdbx_description
1 polymer ?
#
loop_
_entity_poly.entity_id
_entity_poly.type
_entity_poly.pdbx_seq_one_letter_code
_entity_poly.pdbx_strand_id
1 'polypeptide(L)'
;MPTFLAASGSISAALRPGGGAGLATTEPGGFIGFEMHYPAEIRDSAPAFAASAEVGAARTINGNVNGDITWRETQVWTIAPDGPSDGDCKTFALTKEHDLRLQGVPDGTLRLLIVDAAHYQELHMILELRTVDGVYVLDSLKNDSGNTFYKVADMPESYTVLKYQTWGGPEHWLTPAALGPQYGVGTEGHSF
;
A
#
# COMPACT_ATOMS: atom_id res chain seq x y z
N MET A 1 -1.98 40.30 -48.38
CA MET A 1 -1.15 39.58 -47.43
C MET A 1 -1.84 39.59 -46.09
N PRO A 2 -2.37 38.47 -45.60
CA PRO A 2 -2.99 38.42 -44.28
C PRO A 2 -1.92 38.02 -43.24
N THR A 3 -1.88 38.83 -42.20
CA THR A 3 -1.01 38.72 -41.02
C THR A 3 -1.60 37.64 -40.10
N PHE A 4 -0.83 36.58 -39.85
CA PHE A 4 -1.17 35.56 -38.85
C PHE A 4 -0.88 36.08 -37.44
N LEU A 5 -1.91 36.26 -36.63
CA LEU A 5 -1.76 36.42 -35.17
C LEU A 5 -1.47 35.05 -34.56
N ALA A 6 -0.31 34.91 -33.93
CA ALA A 6 0.01 33.77 -33.11
C ALA A 6 -0.73 33.87 -31.77
N ALA A 7 -1.62 32.93 -31.50
CA ALA A 7 -2.26 32.77 -30.21
C ALA A 7 -1.27 32.08 -29.24
N SER A 8 -0.77 32.86 -28.27
CA SER A 8 -0.02 32.31 -27.14
C SER A 8 -0.94 31.55 -26.21
N GLY A 9 -1.03 30.24 -26.37
CA GLY A 9 -1.71 29.36 -25.43
C GLY A 9 -0.86 29.25 -24.15
N SER A 10 -1.33 29.86 -23.07
CA SER A 10 -0.83 29.61 -21.72
C SER A 10 -1.12 28.18 -21.33
N ILE A 11 -0.09 27.35 -21.26
CA ILE A 11 -0.18 26.00 -20.68
C ILE A 11 -0.32 26.20 -19.17
N SER A 12 -1.54 26.05 -18.67
CA SER A 12 -1.79 25.98 -17.23
C SER A 12 -1.06 24.74 -16.71
N ALA A 13 0.03 24.97 -15.97
CA ALA A 13 0.72 23.89 -15.27
C ALA A 13 -0.24 23.34 -14.22
N ALA A 14 -0.83 22.18 -14.51
CA ALA A 14 -1.59 21.43 -13.53
C ALA A 14 -0.68 21.19 -12.32
N LEU A 15 -1.12 21.69 -11.14
CA LEU A 15 -0.46 21.42 -9.86
C LEU A 15 -0.30 19.90 -9.73
N ARG A 16 0.94 19.44 -9.81
CA ARG A 16 1.29 18.10 -9.33
C ARG A 16 1.03 18.11 -7.83
N PRO A 17 0.22 17.20 -7.27
CA PRO A 17 0.13 17.05 -5.83
C PRO A 17 1.56 16.74 -5.36
N GLY A 18 2.04 17.53 -4.38
CA GLY A 18 3.41 17.51 -3.92
C GLY A 18 3.83 16.13 -3.45
N GLY A 19 4.53 15.41 -4.30
CA GLY A 19 5.30 14.26 -3.94
C GLY A 19 6.59 14.76 -3.31
N GLY A 20 6.67 14.86 -1.99
CA GLY A 20 7.94 14.95 -1.31
C GLY A 20 8.77 13.77 -1.76
N ALA A 21 10.00 14.02 -2.24
CA ALA A 21 10.89 12.97 -2.71
C ALA A 21 11.34 12.13 -1.50
N GLY A 22 10.69 11.01 -1.26
CA GLY A 22 11.22 9.96 -0.38
C GLY A 22 12.57 9.51 -0.94
N LEU A 23 13.49 9.17 -0.07
CA LEU A 23 14.74 8.56 -0.51
C LEU A 23 14.45 7.13 -0.96
N ALA A 24 14.88 6.79 -2.18
CA ALA A 24 14.83 5.41 -2.64
C ALA A 24 15.58 4.52 -1.63
N THR A 25 14.98 3.41 -1.27
CA THR A 25 15.57 2.44 -0.36
C THR A 25 15.59 1.07 -1.02
N THR A 26 16.40 0.18 -0.46
CA THR A 26 16.41 -1.21 -0.90
C THR A 26 15.07 -1.88 -0.55
N GLU A 27 14.67 -2.82 -1.37
CA GLU A 27 13.52 -3.68 -1.12
C GLU A 27 13.66 -4.42 0.20
N PRO A 28 12.54 -4.78 0.85
CA PRO A 28 12.57 -5.64 2.03
C PRO A 28 13.20 -6.98 1.71
N GLY A 29 13.96 -7.52 2.67
CA GLY A 29 14.56 -8.85 2.52
C GLY A 29 13.47 -9.90 2.22
N GLY A 30 13.69 -10.72 1.21
CA GLY A 30 12.75 -11.75 0.76
C GLY A 30 11.72 -11.29 -0.28
N PHE A 31 11.52 -9.96 -0.51
CA PHE A 31 10.62 -9.48 -1.55
C PHE A 31 11.10 -9.89 -2.96
N ILE A 32 12.41 -9.87 -3.22
CA ILE A 32 13.01 -10.39 -4.45
C ILE A 32 12.59 -11.86 -4.70
N GLY A 33 12.53 -12.67 -3.64
CA GLY A 33 12.03 -14.04 -3.73
C GLY A 33 10.56 -14.10 -4.14
N PHE A 34 9.74 -13.18 -3.65
CA PHE A 34 8.34 -13.05 -4.04
C PHE A 34 8.22 -12.67 -5.53
N GLU A 35 8.96 -11.68 -5.99
CA GLU A 35 8.98 -11.25 -7.39
C GLU A 35 9.33 -12.39 -8.35
N MET A 36 10.34 -13.19 -8.00
CA MET A 36 10.73 -14.34 -8.79
C MET A 36 9.66 -15.43 -8.84
N HIS A 37 8.89 -15.60 -7.75
CA HIS A 37 7.85 -16.63 -7.63
C HIS A 37 6.51 -16.19 -8.21
N TYR A 38 6.19 -14.90 -8.09
CA TYR A 38 4.94 -14.29 -8.53
C TYR A 38 5.16 -13.13 -9.51
N PRO A 39 5.85 -13.34 -10.65
CA PRO A 39 6.18 -12.24 -11.59
C PRO A 39 4.93 -11.57 -12.17
N ALA A 40 3.78 -12.25 -12.17
CA ALA A 40 2.51 -11.66 -12.59
C ALA A 40 1.95 -10.61 -11.62
N GLU A 41 2.40 -10.61 -10.37
CA GLU A 41 2.01 -9.62 -9.35
C GLU A 41 2.87 -8.35 -9.42
N ILE A 42 4.00 -8.39 -10.11
CA ILE A 42 4.94 -7.28 -10.22
C ILE A 42 4.64 -6.54 -11.52
N ARG A 43 3.78 -5.53 -11.42
CA ARG A 43 3.35 -4.74 -12.58
C ARG A 43 3.38 -3.26 -12.26
N ASP A 44 4.28 -2.54 -12.90
CA ASP A 44 4.27 -1.10 -12.87
C ASP A 44 3.03 -0.54 -13.58
N SER A 45 2.37 0.40 -12.93
CA SER A 45 1.24 1.12 -13.48
C SER A 45 1.30 2.59 -13.11
N ALA A 46 0.60 3.43 -13.86
CA ALA A 46 0.47 4.83 -13.48
C ALA A 46 -0.33 4.95 -12.17
N PRO A 47 0.06 5.85 -11.25
CA PRO A 47 -0.74 6.16 -10.08
C PRO A 47 -2.19 6.49 -10.44
N ALA A 48 -3.15 5.86 -9.78
CA ALA A 48 -4.58 6.00 -10.04
C ALA A 48 -5.38 6.21 -8.75
N PHE A 49 -6.69 6.46 -8.89
CA PHE A 49 -7.65 6.50 -7.79
C PHE A 49 -8.76 5.49 -8.07
N ALA A 50 -9.03 4.64 -7.12
CA ALA A 50 -10.15 3.71 -7.17
C ALA A 50 -11.48 4.48 -6.98
N ALA A 51 -12.56 3.97 -7.57
CA ALA A 51 -13.88 4.54 -7.36
C ALA A 51 -14.41 4.25 -5.95
N SER A 52 -15.33 5.08 -5.44
CA SER A 52 -15.98 4.87 -4.14
C SER A 52 -16.65 3.50 -4.01
N ALA A 53 -17.15 2.96 -5.12
CA ALA A 53 -17.81 1.64 -5.14
C ALA A 53 -16.84 0.50 -4.75
N GLU A 54 -15.54 0.66 -4.97
CA GLU A 54 -14.51 -0.35 -4.68
C GLU A 54 -14.21 -0.47 -3.18
N VAL A 55 -14.56 0.54 -2.38
CA VAL A 55 -14.40 0.51 -0.91
C VAL A 55 -15.16 -0.66 -0.27
N GLY A 56 -16.37 -0.95 -0.77
CA GLY A 56 -17.18 -2.07 -0.28
C GLY A 56 -16.53 -3.43 -0.57
N ALA A 57 -16.03 -3.61 -1.79
CA ALA A 57 -15.31 -4.82 -2.19
C ALA A 57 -14.03 -5.00 -1.36
N ALA A 58 -13.25 -3.92 -1.19
CA ALA A 58 -12.03 -3.95 -0.39
C ALA A 58 -12.28 -4.31 1.08
N ARG A 59 -13.35 -3.79 1.68
CA ARG A 59 -13.76 -4.15 3.04
C ARG A 59 -14.10 -5.65 3.15
N THR A 60 -14.82 -6.18 2.16
CA THR A 60 -15.21 -7.60 2.11
C THR A 60 -13.98 -8.49 1.97
N ILE A 61 -13.07 -8.18 1.03
CA ILE A 61 -11.81 -8.90 0.84
C ILE A 61 -10.98 -8.87 2.13
N ASN A 62 -10.82 -7.70 2.75
CA ASN A 62 -10.09 -7.60 4.02
C ASN A 62 -10.68 -8.52 5.10
N GLY A 63 -12.00 -8.56 5.22
CA GLY A 63 -12.69 -9.43 6.17
C GLY A 63 -12.50 -10.92 5.87
N ASN A 64 -12.64 -11.33 4.61
CA ASN A 64 -12.47 -12.71 4.18
C ASN A 64 -11.04 -13.21 4.41
N VAL A 65 -10.04 -12.48 3.89
CA VAL A 65 -8.64 -12.84 4.07
C VAL A 65 -8.25 -12.91 5.55
N ASN A 66 -8.73 -11.96 6.37
CA ASN A 66 -8.50 -12.00 7.82
C ASN A 66 -9.21 -13.18 8.52
N GLY A 67 -10.28 -13.71 7.94
CA GLY A 67 -11.00 -14.88 8.45
C GLY A 67 -10.39 -16.21 8.02
N ASP A 68 -9.80 -16.25 6.82
CA ASP A 68 -9.30 -17.48 6.21
C ASP A 68 -7.85 -17.79 6.60
N ILE A 69 -7.04 -16.76 6.86
CA ILE A 69 -5.64 -16.96 7.23
C ILE A 69 -5.49 -16.99 8.75
N THR A 70 -4.93 -18.09 9.26
CA THR A 70 -4.49 -18.21 10.66
C THR A 70 -3.07 -17.67 10.78
N TRP A 71 -2.85 -16.73 11.71
CA TRP A 71 -1.53 -16.15 11.91
C TRP A 71 -0.48 -17.19 12.30
N ARG A 72 0.59 -17.23 11.53
CA ARG A 72 1.78 -18.05 11.78
C ARG A 72 2.99 -17.36 11.18
N GLU A 73 4.01 -17.12 12.00
CA GLU A 73 5.27 -16.56 11.52
C GLU A 73 5.88 -17.40 10.39
N THR A 74 6.28 -16.75 9.30
CA THR A 74 6.96 -17.37 8.16
C THR A 74 8.05 -16.47 7.62
N GLN A 75 9.10 -17.08 7.05
CA GLN A 75 10.16 -16.35 6.35
C GLN A 75 9.84 -16.13 4.87
N VAL A 76 8.77 -16.75 4.36
CA VAL A 76 8.43 -16.74 2.95
C VAL A 76 7.36 -15.67 2.66
N TRP A 77 7.62 -14.86 1.66
CA TRP A 77 6.64 -13.94 1.09
C TRP A 77 5.79 -14.72 0.10
N THR A 78 4.50 -14.81 0.35
CA THR A 78 3.59 -15.65 -0.45
C THR A 78 2.17 -15.11 -0.45
N ILE A 79 1.40 -15.48 -1.47
CA ILE A 79 -0.05 -15.33 -1.53
C ILE A 79 -0.65 -16.61 -0.96
N ALA A 80 -1.65 -16.48 -0.09
CA ALA A 80 -2.36 -17.63 0.43
C ALA A 80 -3.18 -18.33 -0.67
N PRO A 81 -3.30 -19.66 -0.64
CA PRO A 81 -4.27 -20.37 -1.48
C PRO A 81 -5.70 -20.03 -1.06
N ASP A 82 -6.66 -20.31 -1.94
CA ASP A 82 -8.09 -20.19 -1.61
C ASP A 82 -8.47 -21.01 -0.35
N GLY A 83 -9.20 -20.40 0.56
CA GLY A 83 -9.70 -20.99 1.78
C GLY A 83 -8.69 -21.00 2.94
N PRO A 84 -8.97 -21.81 4.01
CA PRO A 84 -8.19 -21.76 5.23
C PRO A 84 -6.70 -22.07 5.02
N SER A 85 -5.82 -21.22 5.51
CA SER A 85 -4.36 -21.31 5.36
C SER A 85 -3.64 -20.71 6.56
N ASP A 86 -2.32 -20.88 6.63
CA ASP A 86 -1.45 -20.22 7.60
C ASP A 86 -0.63 -19.11 6.91
N GLY A 87 -0.35 -18.02 7.62
CA GLY A 87 0.50 -16.95 7.10
C GLY A 87 0.75 -15.84 8.12
N ASP A 88 1.71 -15.00 7.84
CA ASP A 88 2.01 -13.80 8.64
C ASP A 88 1.51 -12.51 7.96
N CYS A 89 1.85 -11.35 8.51
CA CYS A 89 1.38 -10.06 8.00
C CYS A 89 1.66 -9.86 6.50
N LYS A 90 2.76 -10.40 5.98
CA LYS A 90 3.10 -10.34 4.55
C LYS A 90 2.10 -11.13 3.71
N THR A 91 1.78 -12.36 4.14
CA THR A 91 0.80 -13.22 3.47
C THR A 91 -0.58 -12.56 3.45
N PHE A 92 -1.04 -11.99 4.58
CA PHE A 92 -2.29 -11.25 4.63
C PHE A 92 -2.32 -10.08 3.64
N ALA A 93 -1.29 -9.24 3.63
CA ALA A 93 -1.27 -8.04 2.80
C ALA A 93 -1.20 -8.39 1.30
N LEU A 94 -0.32 -9.33 0.91
CA LEU A 94 -0.15 -9.77 -0.48
C LEU A 94 -1.40 -10.49 -1.01
N THR A 95 -2.07 -11.30 -0.19
CA THR A 95 -3.32 -11.96 -0.60
C THR A 95 -4.43 -10.94 -0.83
N LYS A 96 -4.59 -9.95 0.05
CA LYS A 96 -5.56 -8.86 -0.16
C LYS A 96 -5.30 -8.08 -1.43
N GLU A 97 -4.04 -7.78 -1.71
CA GLU A 97 -3.62 -7.08 -2.92
C GLU A 97 -3.96 -7.89 -4.17
N HIS A 98 -3.62 -9.19 -4.18
CA HIS A 98 -3.96 -10.14 -5.23
C HIS A 98 -5.47 -10.21 -5.49
N ASP A 99 -6.27 -10.41 -4.45
CA ASP A 99 -7.72 -10.53 -4.54
C ASP A 99 -8.37 -9.24 -5.06
N LEU A 100 -7.88 -8.07 -4.66
CA LEU A 100 -8.35 -6.79 -5.19
C LEU A 100 -8.07 -6.66 -6.69
N ARG A 101 -6.89 -7.07 -7.14
CA ARG A 101 -6.54 -7.11 -8.56
C ARG A 101 -7.44 -8.06 -9.35
N LEU A 102 -7.76 -9.23 -8.81
CA LEU A 102 -8.71 -10.16 -9.42
C LEU A 102 -10.13 -9.58 -9.52
N GLN A 103 -10.53 -8.68 -8.60
CA GLN A 103 -11.78 -7.94 -8.68
C GLN A 103 -11.72 -6.74 -9.64
N GLY A 104 -10.58 -6.48 -10.29
CA GLY A 104 -10.40 -5.41 -11.26
C GLY A 104 -10.02 -4.07 -10.65
N VAL A 105 -9.64 -4.02 -9.36
CA VAL A 105 -9.10 -2.80 -8.75
C VAL A 105 -7.76 -2.45 -9.41
N PRO A 106 -7.58 -1.22 -9.91
CA PRO A 106 -6.38 -0.85 -10.65
C PRO A 106 -5.11 -0.89 -9.77
N ASP A 107 -4.03 -1.49 -10.27
CA ASP A 107 -2.73 -1.58 -9.55
C ASP A 107 -2.25 -0.22 -9.03
N GLY A 108 -2.43 0.84 -9.82
CA GLY A 108 -2.03 2.21 -9.45
C GLY A 108 -2.74 2.81 -8.23
N THR A 109 -3.70 2.08 -7.66
CA THR A 109 -4.44 2.47 -6.45
C THR A 109 -3.97 1.74 -5.19
N LEU A 110 -3.10 0.74 -5.35
CA LEU A 110 -2.62 -0.14 -4.28
C LEU A 110 -1.17 0.15 -3.96
N ARG A 111 -0.79 -0.03 -2.71
CA ARG A 111 0.61 -0.07 -2.27
C ARG A 111 0.76 -0.74 -0.92
N LEU A 112 1.89 -1.40 -0.71
CA LEU A 112 2.28 -1.98 0.58
C LEU A 112 3.06 -0.97 1.44
N LEU A 113 2.84 -1.04 2.75
CA LEU A 113 3.62 -0.33 3.75
C LEU A 113 4.18 -1.31 4.77
N ILE A 114 5.42 -1.07 5.20
CA ILE A 114 6.00 -1.71 6.39
C ILE A 114 5.98 -0.68 7.50
N VAL A 115 5.37 -1.04 8.62
CA VAL A 115 5.28 -0.22 9.82
C VAL A 115 5.96 -0.91 10.99
N ASP A 116 6.53 -0.12 11.90
CA ASP A 116 6.80 -0.58 13.25
C ASP A 116 5.48 -0.48 14.02
N ALA A 117 4.94 -1.61 14.44
CA ALA A 117 3.74 -1.71 15.24
C ALA A 117 4.12 -1.81 16.72
N ALA A 118 4.59 -0.72 17.30
CA ALA A 118 5.21 -0.68 18.63
C ALA A 118 4.33 -1.31 19.73
N HIS A 119 2.99 -1.21 19.61
CA HIS A 119 2.07 -1.86 20.55
C HIS A 119 2.18 -3.40 20.53
N TYR A 120 2.47 -3.97 19.37
CA TYR A 120 2.67 -5.41 19.17
C TYR A 120 4.14 -5.82 19.23
N GLN A 121 5.07 -4.88 19.35
CA GLN A 121 6.51 -5.08 19.40
C GLN A 121 7.05 -5.85 18.17
N GLU A 122 6.47 -5.60 16.99
CA GLU A 122 6.84 -6.27 15.75
C GLU A 122 6.78 -5.34 14.54
N LEU A 123 7.51 -5.74 13.49
CA LEU A 123 7.32 -5.15 12.17
C LEU A 123 6.06 -5.73 11.54
N HIS A 124 5.26 -4.85 10.95
CA HIS A 124 3.98 -5.22 10.41
C HIS A 124 3.81 -4.72 8.98
N MET A 125 3.13 -5.50 8.14
CA MET A 125 2.81 -5.13 6.77
C MET A 125 1.32 -4.87 6.62
N ILE A 126 1.00 -3.72 6.03
CA ILE A 126 -0.36 -3.31 5.71
C ILE A 126 -0.47 -2.98 4.22
N LEU A 127 -1.69 -3.08 3.69
CA LEU A 127 -2.02 -2.66 2.34
C LEU A 127 -2.83 -1.36 2.38
N GLU A 128 -2.50 -0.41 1.53
CA GLU A 128 -3.31 0.78 1.31
C GLU A 128 -4.04 0.73 -0.03
N LEU A 129 -5.28 1.20 -0.01
CA LEU A 129 -6.11 1.47 -1.18
C LEU A 129 -6.39 2.96 -1.28
N ARG A 130 -5.93 3.62 -2.36
CA ARG A 130 -6.23 5.01 -2.64
C ARG A 130 -7.50 5.14 -3.49
N THR A 131 -8.48 5.85 -2.97
CA THR A 131 -9.75 6.11 -3.64
C THR A 131 -9.99 7.61 -3.82
N VAL A 132 -11.01 7.97 -4.59
CA VAL A 132 -11.47 9.37 -4.72
C VAL A 132 -11.94 9.95 -3.37
N ASP A 133 -12.32 9.12 -2.40
CA ASP A 133 -12.81 9.52 -1.07
C ASP A 133 -11.72 9.51 0.02
N GLY A 134 -10.48 9.19 -0.34
CA GLY A 134 -9.35 9.12 0.56
C GLY A 134 -8.60 7.80 0.49
N VAL A 135 -7.68 7.61 1.43
CA VAL A 135 -6.86 6.39 1.53
C VAL A 135 -7.39 5.51 2.65
N TYR A 136 -7.61 4.24 2.34
CA TYR A 136 -8.04 3.21 3.27
C TYR A 136 -6.91 2.22 3.54
N VAL A 137 -6.84 1.74 4.76
CA VAL A 137 -5.91 0.71 5.21
C VAL A 137 -6.66 -0.62 5.34
N LEU A 138 -6.06 -1.66 4.77
CA LEU A 138 -6.46 -3.05 4.89
C LEU A 138 -5.43 -3.75 5.79
N ASP A 139 -5.82 -3.98 7.02
CA ASP A 139 -4.94 -4.48 8.07
C ASP A 139 -5.36 -5.89 8.54
N SER A 140 -4.45 -6.66 9.08
CA SER A 140 -4.75 -7.90 9.80
C SER A 140 -4.83 -7.66 11.32
N LEU A 141 -4.25 -6.56 11.81
CA LEU A 141 -4.37 -6.13 13.20
C LEU A 141 -5.49 -5.09 13.34
N LYS A 142 -6.01 -4.96 14.55
CA LYS A 142 -7.05 -3.97 14.86
C LYS A 142 -6.43 -2.64 15.25
N ASN A 143 -6.99 -1.55 14.72
CA ASN A 143 -6.66 -0.21 15.18
C ASN A 143 -7.27 0.06 16.58
N ASP A 144 -7.01 1.25 17.15
CA ASP A 144 -7.47 1.66 18.47
C ASP A 144 -9.01 1.64 18.64
N SER A 145 -9.74 1.70 17.52
CA SER A 145 -11.22 1.57 17.49
C SER A 145 -11.71 0.13 17.24
N GLY A 146 -10.81 -0.86 17.18
CA GLY A 146 -11.13 -2.26 16.99
C GLY A 146 -11.40 -2.68 15.53
N ASN A 147 -11.08 -1.84 14.54
CA ASN A 147 -11.28 -2.09 13.12
C ASN A 147 -10.00 -2.55 12.43
N THR A 148 -10.14 -3.46 11.46
CA THR A 148 -9.06 -3.90 10.56
C THR A 148 -9.15 -3.25 9.17
N PHE A 149 -10.22 -2.50 8.89
CA PHE A 149 -10.42 -1.70 7.69
C PHE A 149 -10.82 -0.29 8.08
N TYR A 150 -9.95 0.68 7.84
CA TYR A 150 -10.12 2.04 8.32
C TYR A 150 -9.47 3.07 7.38
N LYS A 151 -9.75 4.35 7.55
CA LYS A 151 -9.04 5.41 6.83
C LYS A 151 -7.65 5.62 7.41
N VAL A 152 -6.72 6.07 6.61
CA VAL A 152 -5.35 6.38 7.05
C VAL A 152 -5.32 7.39 8.22
N ALA A 153 -6.32 8.25 8.31
CA ALA A 153 -6.47 9.19 9.43
C ALA A 153 -6.79 8.51 10.78
N ASP A 154 -7.24 7.26 10.73
CA ASP A 154 -7.57 6.42 11.91
C ASP A 154 -6.48 5.35 12.15
N MET A 155 -5.30 5.51 11.53
CA MET A 155 -4.16 4.63 11.75
C MET A 155 -3.73 4.71 13.22
N PRO A 156 -3.37 3.56 13.86
CA PRO A 156 -2.91 3.58 15.25
C PRO A 156 -1.74 4.54 15.46
N GLU A 157 -1.77 5.34 16.53
CA GLU A 157 -0.65 6.22 16.89
C GLU A 157 0.65 5.45 17.18
N SER A 158 0.51 4.17 17.52
CA SER A 158 1.65 3.26 17.75
C SER A 158 2.33 2.78 16.46
N TYR A 159 1.74 3.06 15.27
CA TYR A 159 2.34 2.70 14.00
C TYR A 159 3.30 3.77 13.51
N THR A 160 4.51 3.36 13.20
CA THR A 160 5.51 4.22 12.55
C THR A 160 5.87 3.62 11.19
N VAL A 161 5.61 4.34 10.11
CA VAL A 161 5.95 3.87 8.76
C VAL A 161 7.47 3.85 8.59
N LEU A 162 8.02 2.72 8.18
CA LEU A 162 9.44 2.52 7.92
C LEU A 162 9.77 2.49 6.44
N LYS A 163 8.94 1.80 5.63
CA LYS A 163 9.07 1.71 4.18
C LYS A 163 7.69 1.68 3.53
N TYR A 164 7.59 2.14 2.31
CA TYR A 164 6.38 2.04 1.52
C TYR A 164 6.71 1.96 0.03
N GLN A 165 5.84 1.29 -0.74
CA GLN A 165 5.90 1.29 -2.20
C GLN A 165 5.35 2.60 -2.77
N THR A 166 5.80 2.97 -3.96
CA THR A 166 5.13 4.02 -4.73
C THR A 166 3.78 3.50 -5.24
N TRP A 167 2.83 4.40 -5.47
CA TRP A 167 1.54 4.01 -6.05
C TRP A 167 1.73 3.44 -7.46
N GLY A 168 1.39 2.16 -7.63
CA GLY A 168 1.53 1.44 -8.89
C GLY A 168 2.95 1.06 -9.28
N GLY A 169 3.90 1.21 -8.38
CA GLY A 169 5.29 0.78 -8.58
C GLY A 169 5.72 -0.19 -7.48
N PRO A 170 5.36 -1.48 -7.57
CA PRO A 170 5.62 -2.45 -6.52
C PRO A 170 7.11 -2.67 -6.24
N GLU A 171 7.98 -2.48 -7.22
CA GLU A 171 9.44 -2.57 -7.07
C GLU A 171 10.07 -1.30 -6.44
N HIS A 172 9.31 -0.21 -6.33
CA HIS A 172 9.85 1.08 -5.92
C HIS A 172 9.54 1.38 -4.46
N TRP A 173 10.48 1.04 -3.59
CA TRP A 173 10.39 1.28 -2.15
C TRP A 173 11.04 2.59 -1.74
N LEU A 174 10.36 3.32 -0.86
CA LEU A 174 10.79 4.63 -0.35
C LEU A 174 10.79 4.63 1.18
N THR A 175 11.62 5.48 1.77
CA THR A 175 11.55 5.81 3.19
C THR A 175 10.53 6.94 3.45
N PRO A 176 10.00 7.06 4.68
CA PRO A 176 8.84 7.93 4.99
C PRO A 176 9.10 9.45 4.93
N ALA A 177 10.31 9.92 4.64
CA ALA A 177 10.62 11.36 4.58
C ALA A 177 9.70 12.19 3.66
N ALA A 178 8.90 11.53 2.81
CA ALA A 178 7.94 12.13 1.90
C ALA A 178 6.47 11.87 2.24
N LEU A 179 6.19 11.15 3.32
CA LEU A 179 4.82 10.94 3.76
C LEU A 179 4.32 12.18 4.53
N GLY A 180 3.03 12.48 4.35
CA GLY A 180 2.41 13.58 5.09
C GLY A 180 2.34 13.32 6.60
N PRO A 181 1.96 14.34 7.39
CA PRO A 181 1.95 14.26 8.87
C PRO A 181 0.96 13.24 9.43
N GLN A 182 0.04 12.71 8.63
CA GLN A 182 -0.88 11.63 9.01
C GLN A 182 -0.19 10.28 9.21
N TYR A 183 1.06 10.15 8.76
CA TYR A 183 1.89 8.99 8.99
C TYR A 183 2.92 9.34 10.05
N GLY A 184 3.05 8.55 11.10
CA GLY A 184 4.15 8.68 12.05
C GLY A 184 5.49 8.58 11.29
N VAL A 185 6.41 9.51 11.51
CA VAL A 185 7.74 9.48 10.88
C VAL A 185 8.72 8.88 11.87
N GLY A 186 9.20 7.66 11.59
CA GLY A 186 10.22 7.00 12.39
C GLY A 186 11.61 7.59 12.13
N THR A 187 12.34 7.83 13.21
CA THR A 187 13.78 8.10 13.15
C THR A 187 14.53 6.78 13.02
N GLU A 188 15.52 6.72 12.13
CA GLU A 188 16.31 5.55 11.75
C GLU A 188 16.82 4.72 12.92
N GLY A 189 16.83 3.41 12.78
CA GLY A 189 17.52 2.52 13.73
C GLY A 189 17.25 1.02 13.66
N HIS A 190 16.41 0.50 12.76
CA HIS A 190 16.18 -0.93 12.67
C HIS A 190 16.79 -1.52 11.40
N SER A 191 17.73 -2.47 11.59
CA SER A 191 18.29 -3.30 10.52
C SER A 191 17.30 -4.41 10.19
N PHE A 192 16.98 -4.56 8.91
CA PHE A 192 16.18 -5.66 8.36
C PHE A 192 17.05 -6.86 8.02
#